data_2cff6f6125e1ae5a8a54b572bd7e022d
#
_entry.id   2cff6f6125e1ae5a8a54b572bd7e022d
#
_cell.length_a   1.000
_cell.length_b   1.000
_cell.length_c   1.000
_cell.angle_alpha   90.00
_cell.angle_beta   90.00
_cell.angle_gamma   90.00
#
_symmetry.space_group_name_H-M   'P 1'
#
loop_
_entity.id
_entity.type
_entity.pdbx_description
1 polymer ?
#
loop_
_entity_poly.entity_id
_entity_poly.type
_entity_poly.pdbx_seq_one_letter_code
_entity_poly.pdbx_strand_id
1 'polypeptide(L)'
;RQFGKAVDGFNVSSCQFALHYFFENITTLQSFVRNLAECTKLGGYFIATSYDGKNVYNMLKNKAVGEGISIIDGGTKIWEVQRQYRNADFANDSSCLGYKIDVYQESINKLIPEFLVNYDYFTRVMENYGFQVIPRDEAIELGLPEGSGLFSDLYTSLTNEVAKNKSYAKEYKGALNMNANEKKI
;
A
#
# COMPACT_ATOMS: atom_id res chain seq x y z
N ARG A 1 15.96 13.36 25.05
CA ARG A 1 15.78 11.91 25.27
C ARG A 1 14.35 11.53 24.93
N GLN A 2 14.16 10.45 24.13
CA GLN A 2 12.84 9.95 23.71
C GLN A 2 12.30 8.88 24.66
N PHE A 3 13.10 8.39 25.58
CA PHE A 3 12.74 7.33 26.51
C PHE A 3 11.51 7.72 27.35
N GLY A 4 10.52 6.84 27.40
CA GLY A 4 9.28 7.02 28.14
C GLY A 4 8.20 7.88 27.49
N LYS A 5 8.44 8.46 26.29
CA LYS A 5 7.44 9.31 25.62
C LYS A 5 6.27 8.54 24.99
N ALA A 6 6.41 7.24 24.79
CA ALA A 6 5.39 6.37 24.19
C ALA A 6 4.96 5.25 25.16
N VAL A 7 4.96 5.51 26.47
CA VAL A 7 4.54 4.51 27.48
C VAL A 7 3.11 4.05 27.24
N ASP A 8 2.23 4.97 26.80
CA ASP A 8 0.82 4.69 26.52
C ASP A 8 0.57 4.31 25.04
N GLY A 9 1.63 4.08 24.27
CA GLY A 9 1.58 3.83 22.83
C GLY A 9 1.62 5.11 21.97
N PHE A 10 1.72 4.90 20.65
CA PHE A 10 1.77 5.98 19.66
C PHE A 10 0.38 6.39 19.20
N ASN A 11 0.20 7.68 18.95
CA ASN A 11 -1.05 8.20 18.36
C ASN A 11 -1.25 7.73 16.93
N VAL A 12 -0.14 7.58 16.17
CA VAL A 12 -0.13 7.12 14.79
C VAL A 12 1.02 6.16 14.58
N SER A 13 0.73 5.00 14.04
CA SER A 13 1.70 4.04 13.51
C SER A 13 1.65 4.06 11.99
N SER A 14 2.80 4.11 11.32
CA SER A 14 2.89 4.27 9.86
C SER A 14 3.76 3.19 9.23
N CYS A 15 3.27 2.58 8.14
CA CYS A 15 3.99 1.58 7.36
C CYS A 15 3.85 1.91 5.87
N GLN A 16 4.79 2.73 5.35
CA GLN A 16 4.73 3.21 3.99
C GLN A 16 5.59 2.35 3.07
N PHE A 17 4.98 1.76 2.01
CA PHE A 17 5.64 0.91 1.01
C PHE A 17 6.48 -0.23 1.62
N ALA A 18 6.03 -0.79 2.75
CA ALA A 18 6.71 -1.88 3.45
C ALA A 18 5.74 -2.96 3.98
N LEU A 19 4.42 -2.73 3.87
CA LEU A 19 3.41 -3.67 4.35
C LEU A 19 3.51 -5.04 3.63
N HIS A 20 3.87 -5.03 2.35
CA HIS A 20 4.00 -6.22 1.53
C HIS A 20 5.03 -7.24 2.05
N TYR A 21 6.07 -6.82 2.76
CA TYR A 21 7.05 -7.75 3.34
C TYR A 21 6.46 -8.66 4.43
N PHE A 22 5.43 -8.21 5.11
CA PHE A 22 4.76 -8.99 6.16
C PHE A 22 3.76 -10.01 5.61
N PHE A 23 3.47 -9.99 4.30
CA PHE A 23 2.61 -10.95 3.61
C PHE A 23 3.34 -12.20 3.11
N GLU A 24 4.59 -12.41 3.50
CA GLU A 24 5.35 -13.61 3.17
C GLU A 24 4.71 -14.87 3.76
N ASN A 25 4.36 -14.84 5.05
CA ASN A 25 3.77 -15.96 5.75
C ASN A 25 2.97 -15.50 6.99
N ILE A 26 2.21 -16.43 7.58
CA ILE A 26 1.34 -16.12 8.71
C ILE A 26 2.12 -15.67 9.95
N THR A 27 3.31 -16.20 10.20
CA THR A 27 4.12 -15.86 11.38
C THR A 27 4.60 -14.40 11.29
N THR A 28 5.09 -13.96 10.11
CA THR A 28 5.52 -12.58 9.90
C THR A 28 4.37 -11.61 10.00
N LEU A 29 3.21 -11.93 9.39
CA LEU A 29 2.02 -11.09 9.46
C LEU A 29 1.50 -10.94 10.90
N GLN A 30 1.33 -12.05 11.62
CA GLN A 30 0.86 -12.01 13.01
C GLN A 30 1.82 -11.27 13.94
N SER A 31 3.14 -11.44 13.76
CA SER A 31 4.14 -10.72 14.54
C SER A 31 4.07 -9.21 14.28
N PHE A 32 3.91 -8.81 13.02
CA PHE A 32 3.73 -7.41 12.65
C PHE A 32 2.48 -6.82 13.30
N VAL A 33 1.32 -7.48 13.13
CA VAL A 33 0.04 -6.96 13.66
C VAL A 33 0.04 -6.91 15.18
N ARG A 34 0.66 -7.89 15.86
CA ARG A 34 0.85 -7.86 17.31
C ARG A 34 1.68 -6.66 17.74
N ASN A 35 2.85 -6.46 17.14
CA ASN A 35 3.70 -5.29 17.45
C ASN A 35 2.95 -3.99 17.23
N LEU A 36 2.17 -3.90 16.14
CA LEU A 36 1.36 -2.73 15.85
C LEU A 36 0.32 -2.47 16.94
N ALA A 37 -0.40 -3.52 17.38
CA ALA A 37 -1.40 -3.42 18.43
C ALA A 37 -0.79 -3.03 19.80
N GLU A 38 0.39 -3.58 20.11
CA GLU A 38 1.11 -3.24 21.36
C GLU A 38 1.69 -1.83 21.36
N CYS A 39 2.04 -1.29 20.17
CA CYS A 39 2.67 0.03 20.06
C CYS A 39 1.67 1.17 19.80
N THR A 40 0.47 0.88 19.29
CA THR A 40 -0.53 1.91 19.01
C THR A 40 -1.50 2.02 20.18
N LYS A 41 -1.70 3.22 20.70
CA LYS A 41 -2.64 3.45 21.81
C LYS A 41 -4.10 3.25 21.35
N LEU A 42 -4.99 2.99 22.32
CA LEU A 42 -6.44 2.99 22.06
C LEU A 42 -6.88 4.36 21.52
N GLY A 43 -7.67 4.35 20.43
CA GLY A 43 -8.04 5.56 19.69
C GLY A 43 -6.91 6.16 18.87
N GLY A 44 -5.76 5.45 18.74
CA GLY A 44 -4.71 5.79 17.79
C GLY A 44 -4.95 5.22 16.41
N TYR A 45 -4.18 5.66 15.43
CA TYR A 45 -4.38 5.33 14.02
C TYR A 45 -3.22 4.50 13.46
N PHE A 46 -3.54 3.64 12.51
CA PHE A 46 -2.56 2.99 11.64
C PHE A 46 -2.77 3.44 10.20
N ILE A 47 -1.69 3.86 9.55
CA ILE A 47 -1.68 4.25 8.14
C ILE A 47 -0.64 3.43 7.38
N ALA A 48 -1.01 2.92 6.21
CA ALA A 48 -0.10 2.13 5.38
C ALA A 48 -0.34 2.38 3.90
N THR A 49 0.71 2.15 3.11
CA THR A 49 0.64 2.14 1.64
C THR A 49 1.31 0.89 1.10
N SER A 50 0.73 0.29 0.08
CA SER A 50 1.31 -0.80 -0.70
C SER A 50 0.56 -0.93 -2.03
N TYR A 51 1.05 -1.78 -2.93
CA TYR A 51 0.24 -2.20 -4.07
C TYR A 51 -1.02 -2.93 -3.60
N ASP A 52 -2.14 -2.72 -4.30
CA ASP A 52 -3.34 -3.55 -4.14
C ASP A 52 -3.07 -4.92 -4.76
N GLY A 53 -2.96 -5.93 -3.89
CA GLY A 53 -2.62 -7.29 -4.31
C GLY A 53 -3.65 -7.91 -5.24
N LYS A 54 -4.94 -7.57 -5.12
CA LYS A 54 -5.98 -8.05 -6.04
C LYS A 54 -5.83 -7.47 -7.44
N ASN A 55 -5.53 -6.18 -7.53
CA ASN A 55 -5.28 -5.53 -8.81
C ASN A 55 -4.04 -6.11 -9.48
N VAL A 56 -2.92 -6.25 -8.76
CA VAL A 56 -1.69 -6.85 -9.28
C VAL A 56 -1.91 -8.32 -9.67
N TYR A 57 -2.61 -9.10 -8.84
CA TYR A 57 -2.96 -10.48 -9.17
C TYR A 57 -3.76 -10.57 -10.48
N ASN A 58 -4.78 -9.71 -10.65
CA ASN A 58 -5.58 -9.68 -11.87
C ASN A 58 -4.77 -9.30 -13.11
N MET A 59 -3.80 -8.38 -12.98
CA MET A 59 -2.88 -8.02 -14.06
C MET A 59 -1.99 -9.20 -14.46
N LEU A 60 -1.58 -10.03 -13.51
CA LEU A 60 -0.61 -11.11 -13.70
C LEU A 60 -1.24 -12.49 -13.89
N LYS A 61 -2.56 -12.67 -13.73
CA LYS A 61 -3.22 -13.99 -13.74
C LYS A 61 -2.94 -14.84 -14.99
N ASN A 62 -2.75 -14.20 -16.15
CA ASN A 62 -2.49 -14.86 -17.44
C ASN A 62 -0.99 -14.93 -17.78
N LYS A 63 -0.09 -14.54 -16.87
CA LYS A 63 1.36 -14.59 -17.04
C LYS A 63 1.92 -15.88 -16.47
N ALA A 64 2.92 -16.47 -17.13
CA ALA A 64 3.68 -17.56 -16.54
C ALA A 64 4.56 -17.07 -15.38
N VAL A 65 5.05 -18.00 -14.55
CA VAL A 65 6.05 -17.67 -13.53
C VAL A 65 7.32 -17.12 -14.19
N GLY A 66 7.79 -15.99 -13.71
CA GLY A 66 8.91 -15.23 -14.29
C GLY A 66 8.51 -14.23 -15.38
N GLU A 67 7.27 -14.28 -15.87
CA GLU A 67 6.75 -13.27 -16.78
C GLU A 67 6.08 -12.12 -16.03
N GLY A 68 6.05 -10.95 -16.67
CA GLY A 68 5.53 -9.76 -16.04
C GLY A 68 4.91 -8.75 -16.99
N ILE A 69 4.68 -7.56 -16.46
CA ILE A 69 4.21 -6.37 -17.17
C ILE A 69 5.19 -5.25 -16.88
N SER A 70 5.62 -4.56 -17.92
CA SER A 70 6.56 -3.44 -17.82
C SER A 70 5.91 -2.14 -18.33
N ILE A 71 6.32 -1.03 -17.76
CA ILE A 71 6.04 0.31 -18.25
C ILE A 71 7.34 0.90 -18.80
N ILE A 72 7.29 1.31 -20.06
CA ILE A 72 8.41 1.91 -20.79
C ILE A 72 8.07 3.38 -21.02
N ASP A 73 8.97 4.27 -20.69
CA ASP A 73 8.88 5.70 -20.97
C ASP A 73 10.14 6.19 -21.67
N GLY A 74 9.99 6.89 -22.80
CA GLY A 74 11.13 7.35 -23.59
C GLY A 74 12.15 6.27 -24.00
N GLY A 75 11.71 5.00 -24.11
CA GLY A 75 12.58 3.86 -24.41
C GLY A 75 13.26 3.25 -23.17
N THR A 76 13.06 3.81 -21.98
CA THR A 76 13.59 3.30 -20.72
C THR A 76 12.52 2.55 -19.93
N LYS A 77 12.85 1.39 -19.38
CA LYS A 77 11.95 0.69 -18.46
C LYS A 77 11.95 1.40 -17.11
N ILE A 78 10.80 2.00 -16.76
CA ILE A 78 10.65 2.76 -15.50
C ILE A 78 10.07 1.90 -14.38
N TRP A 79 9.29 0.87 -14.74
CA TRP A 79 8.66 -0.04 -13.79
C TRP A 79 8.41 -1.42 -14.43
N GLU A 80 8.41 -2.45 -13.61
CA GLU A 80 8.00 -3.81 -14.00
C GLU A 80 7.53 -4.57 -12.78
N VAL A 81 6.51 -5.43 -12.95
CA VAL A 81 6.12 -6.43 -11.98
C VAL A 81 6.09 -7.80 -12.63
N GLN A 82 6.74 -8.80 -12.00
CA GLN A 82 6.84 -10.17 -12.48
C GLN A 82 6.16 -11.13 -11.50
N ARG A 83 5.41 -12.09 -12.05
CA ARG A 83 4.77 -13.16 -11.28
C ARG A 83 5.80 -14.20 -10.83
N GLN A 84 5.86 -14.50 -9.52
CA GLN A 84 6.73 -15.53 -8.95
C GLN A 84 5.96 -16.60 -8.17
N TYR A 85 4.63 -16.58 -8.21
CA TYR A 85 3.74 -17.56 -7.56
C TYR A 85 3.08 -18.49 -8.61
N ARG A 86 2.73 -19.71 -8.17
CA ARG A 86 2.09 -20.73 -9.04
C ARG A 86 0.59 -20.83 -8.84
N ASN A 87 0.09 -20.39 -7.70
CA ASN A 87 -1.31 -20.53 -7.30
C ASN A 87 -2.24 -19.81 -8.28
N ALA A 88 -3.39 -20.41 -8.54
CA ALA A 88 -4.37 -19.91 -9.51
C ALA A 88 -5.53 -19.15 -8.85
N ASP A 89 -5.57 -19.09 -7.51
CA ASP A 89 -6.65 -18.45 -6.77
C ASP A 89 -6.08 -17.57 -5.64
N PHE A 90 -6.54 -16.34 -5.54
CA PHE A 90 -6.10 -15.35 -4.54
C PHE A 90 -7.26 -15.06 -3.59
N ALA A 91 -7.55 -16.04 -2.71
CA ALA A 91 -8.68 -15.99 -1.79
C ALA A 91 -8.49 -14.97 -0.66
N ASN A 92 -9.60 -14.60 -0.01
CA ASN A 92 -9.60 -13.67 1.12
C ASN A 92 -9.37 -14.38 2.46
N ASP A 93 -8.40 -15.28 2.55
CA ASP A 93 -8.01 -16.02 3.76
C ASP A 93 -6.49 -16.20 3.82
N SER A 94 -5.98 -16.97 4.76
CA SER A 94 -4.54 -17.16 4.95
C SER A 94 -3.83 -17.80 3.74
N SER A 95 -4.55 -18.40 2.79
CA SER A 95 -3.95 -18.94 1.58
C SER A 95 -3.45 -17.85 0.61
N CYS A 96 -3.86 -16.58 0.79
CA CYS A 96 -3.34 -15.45 0.04
C CYS A 96 -1.90 -15.05 0.40
N LEU A 97 -1.33 -15.62 1.45
CA LEU A 97 0.04 -15.33 1.88
C LEU A 97 1.06 -16.04 0.99
N GLY A 98 2.26 -15.45 0.87
CA GLY A 98 3.36 -16.02 0.11
C GLY A 98 3.25 -15.83 -1.41
N TYR A 99 2.34 -15.01 -1.92
CA TYR A 99 2.25 -14.69 -3.35
C TYR A 99 3.36 -13.71 -3.73
N LYS A 100 4.53 -14.27 -3.96
CA LYS A 100 5.74 -13.51 -4.30
C LYS A 100 5.63 -12.88 -5.68
N ILE A 101 6.01 -11.62 -5.78
CA ILE A 101 6.26 -10.88 -7.01
C ILE A 101 7.69 -10.32 -6.98
N ASP A 102 8.29 -10.09 -8.15
CA ASP A 102 9.50 -9.30 -8.25
C ASP A 102 9.15 -7.96 -8.90
N VAL A 103 9.48 -6.86 -8.22
CA VAL A 103 9.17 -5.50 -8.65
C VAL A 103 10.46 -4.76 -9.01
N TYR A 104 10.48 -4.19 -10.21
CA TYR A 104 11.56 -3.30 -10.67
C TYR A 104 11.05 -1.85 -10.66
N GLN A 105 11.87 -0.97 -10.12
CA GLN A 105 11.70 0.48 -10.23
C GLN A 105 13.02 1.09 -10.71
N GLU A 106 12.96 2.00 -11.69
CA GLU A 106 14.14 2.65 -12.27
C GLU A 106 14.99 3.33 -11.20
N SER A 107 14.37 4.02 -10.25
CA SER A 107 15.05 4.72 -9.15
C SER A 107 15.91 3.80 -8.27
N ILE A 108 15.55 2.52 -8.18
CA ILE A 108 16.28 1.50 -7.41
C ILE A 108 17.20 0.68 -8.30
N ASN A 109 16.82 0.54 -9.58
CA ASN A 109 17.53 -0.22 -10.62
C ASN A 109 17.80 -1.69 -10.24
N LYS A 110 16.88 -2.32 -9.51
CA LYS A 110 16.94 -3.73 -9.09
C LYS A 110 15.54 -4.32 -9.03
N LEU A 111 15.44 -5.62 -9.28
CA LEU A 111 14.27 -6.42 -8.94
C LEU A 111 14.28 -6.68 -7.43
N ILE A 112 13.22 -6.31 -6.76
CA ILE A 112 13.03 -6.51 -5.31
C ILE A 112 11.87 -7.48 -5.11
N PRO A 113 12.06 -8.55 -4.31
CA PRO A 113 10.99 -9.46 -3.98
C PRO A 113 10.02 -8.81 -3.01
N GLU A 114 8.74 -8.86 -3.34
CA GLU A 114 7.61 -8.38 -2.54
C GLU A 114 6.51 -9.45 -2.52
N PHE A 115 5.50 -9.26 -1.69
CA PHE A 115 4.35 -10.17 -1.62
C PHE A 115 3.06 -9.39 -1.84
N LEU A 116 2.08 -10.02 -2.49
CA LEU A 116 0.78 -9.40 -2.73
C LEU A 116 0.03 -9.18 -1.42
N VAL A 117 -0.45 -7.97 -1.19
CA VAL A 117 -1.27 -7.61 -0.03
C VAL A 117 -2.74 -7.82 -0.37
N ASN A 118 -3.40 -8.77 0.30
CA ASN A 118 -4.84 -8.92 0.25
C ASN A 118 -5.48 -8.07 1.35
N TYR A 119 -6.01 -6.91 1.00
CA TYR A 119 -6.57 -5.97 1.97
C TYR A 119 -7.82 -6.48 2.67
N ASP A 120 -8.66 -7.32 2.03
CA ASP A 120 -9.83 -7.91 2.70
C ASP A 120 -9.42 -8.92 3.78
N TYR A 121 -8.36 -9.70 3.51
CA TYR A 121 -7.79 -10.58 4.53
C TYR A 121 -7.10 -9.78 5.63
N PHE A 122 -6.32 -8.76 5.26
CA PHE A 122 -5.62 -7.89 6.22
C PHE A 122 -6.60 -7.19 7.16
N THR A 123 -7.70 -6.63 6.64
CA THR A 123 -8.74 -5.99 7.46
C THR A 123 -9.25 -6.94 8.53
N ARG A 124 -9.61 -8.18 8.17
CA ARG A 124 -10.10 -9.17 9.16
C ARG A 124 -9.03 -9.57 10.19
N VAL A 125 -7.77 -9.65 9.77
CA VAL A 125 -6.68 -9.90 10.72
C VAL A 125 -6.55 -8.72 11.70
N MET A 126 -6.61 -7.48 11.20
CA MET A 126 -6.53 -6.27 12.01
C MET A 126 -7.72 -6.13 12.98
N GLU A 127 -8.93 -6.50 12.55
CA GLU A 127 -10.13 -6.51 13.40
C GLU A 127 -9.97 -7.44 14.61
N ASN A 128 -9.31 -8.59 14.46
CA ASN A 128 -9.00 -9.49 15.57
C ASN A 128 -8.07 -8.89 16.63
N TYR A 129 -7.39 -7.80 16.30
CA TYR A 129 -6.51 -7.04 17.21
C TYR A 129 -7.11 -5.69 17.62
N GLY A 130 -8.40 -5.47 17.34
CA GLY A 130 -9.14 -4.29 17.78
C GLY A 130 -9.03 -3.07 16.85
N PHE A 131 -8.43 -3.20 15.68
CA PHE A 131 -8.45 -2.14 14.66
C PHE A 131 -9.70 -2.21 13.80
N GLN A 132 -10.19 -1.07 13.38
CA GLN A 132 -11.29 -0.94 12.43
C GLN A 132 -10.88 -0.01 11.29
N VAL A 133 -11.37 -0.28 10.09
CA VAL A 133 -11.19 0.64 8.98
C VAL A 133 -11.96 1.92 9.28
N ILE A 134 -11.31 3.07 9.18
CA ILE A 134 -11.92 4.38 9.37
C ILE A 134 -12.96 4.62 8.28
N PRO A 135 -14.22 4.87 8.60
CA PRO A 135 -15.22 5.22 7.61
C PRO A 135 -14.91 6.60 6.99
N ARG A 136 -15.48 6.84 5.80
CA ARG A 136 -15.16 8.03 5.01
C ARG A 136 -15.52 9.35 5.71
N ASP A 137 -16.64 9.38 6.39
CA ASP A 137 -17.09 10.55 7.15
C ASP A 137 -16.12 10.91 8.28
N GLU A 138 -15.67 9.94 9.05
CA GLU A 138 -14.64 10.13 10.06
C GLU A 138 -13.30 10.59 9.44
N ALA A 139 -12.89 10.00 8.30
CA ALA A 139 -11.69 10.42 7.59
C ALA A 139 -11.77 11.90 7.17
N ILE A 140 -12.92 12.37 6.69
CA ILE A 140 -13.16 13.77 6.31
C ILE A 140 -13.08 14.69 7.54
N GLU A 141 -13.63 14.29 8.69
CA GLU A 141 -13.53 15.04 9.95
C GLU A 141 -12.09 15.18 10.43
N LEU A 142 -11.25 14.17 10.16
CA LEU A 142 -9.80 14.20 10.41
C LEU A 142 -9.02 15.06 9.41
N GLY A 143 -9.67 15.64 8.40
CA GLY A 143 -9.05 16.45 7.36
C GLY A 143 -8.39 15.62 6.25
N LEU A 144 -8.69 14.32 6.18
CA LEU A 144 -8.25 13.45 5.09
C LEU A 144 -9.23 13.56 3.92
N PRO A 145 -8.77 13.58 2.66
CA PRO A 145 -9.65 13.70 1.49
C PRO A 145 -10.52 12.44 1.30
N GLU A 146 -9.99 11.29 1.64
CA GLU A 146 -10.61 9.96 1.57
C GLU A 146 -10.11 9.12 2.75
N GLY A 147 -10.81 8.04 3.10
CA GLY A 147 -10.32 7.01 4.00
C GLY A 147 -9.32 6.07 3.29
N SER A 148 -9.47 4.76 3.53
CA SER A 148 -8.72 3.76 2.76
C SER A 148 -9.24 3.71 1.32
N GLY A 149 -8.34 3.79 0.33
CA GLY A 149 -8.70 3.82 -1.09
C GLY A 149 -7.50 3.68 -2.01
N LEU A 150 -7.72 3.83 -3.30
CA LEU A 150 -6.68 3.78 -4.32
C LEU A 150 -5.98 5.13 -4.48
N PHE A 151 -4.72 5.12 -4.89
CA PHE A 151 -4.00 6.35 -5.22
C PHE A 151 -4.65 7.16 -6.36
N SER A 152 -5.37 6.51 -7.28
CA SER A 152 -6.17 7.20 -8.31
C SER A 152 -7.23 8.12 -7.71
N ASP A 153 -7.88 7.68 -6.61
CA ASP A 153 -8.90 8.45 -5.92
C ASP A 153 -8.25 9.64 -5.18
N LEU A 154 -7.12 9.38 -4.51
CA LEU A 154 -6.33 10.41 -3.86
C LEU A 154 -5.82 11.45 -4.86
N TYR A 155 -5.35 11.03 -6.05
CA TYR A 155 -4.91 11.93 -7.11
C TYR A 155 -6.07 12.80 -7.63
N THR A 156 -7.27 12.22 -7.78
CA THR A 156 -8.47 12.96 -8.17
C THR A 156 -8.82 14.02 -7.11
N SER A 157 -8.80 13.65 -5.83
CA SER A 157 -9.03 14.58 -4.73
C SER A 157 -8.00 15.71 -4.70
N LEU A 158 -6.70 15.38 -4.89
CA LEU A 158 -5.63 16.36 -4.98
C LEU A 158 -5.85 17.37 -6.12
N THR A 159 -6.20 16.90 -7.32
CA THR A 159 -6.45 17.79 -8.46
C THR A 159 -7.62 18.73 -8.22
N ASN A 160 -8.68 18.24 -7.56
CA ASN A 160 -9.83 19.05 -7.17
C ASN A 160 -9.47 20.13 -6.14
N GLU A 161 -8.64 19.80 -5.13
CA GLU A 161 -8.20 20.76 -4.13
C GLU A 161 -7.27 21.83 -4.73
N VAL A 162 -6.36 21.46 -5.63
CA VAL A 162 -5.53 22.40 -6.36
C VAL A 162 -6.35 23.32 -7.27
N ALA A 163 -7.44 22.83 -7.86
CA ALA A 163 -8.37 23.67 -8.65
C ALA A 163 -9.05 24.74 -7.79
N LYS A 164 -9.40 24.39 -6.53
CA LYS A 164 -10.00 25.34 -5.58
C LYS A 164 -8.97 26.32 -4.99
N ASN A 165 -7.75 25.83 -4.72
CA ASN A 165 -6.69 26.65 -4.14
C ASN A 165 -5.36 26.46 -4.89
N LYS A 166 -5.07 27.40 -5.79
CA LYS A 166 -3.87 27.37 -6.63
C LYS A 166 -2.54 27.45 -5.87
N SER A 167 -2.54 27.84 -4.58
CA SER A 167 -1.31 27.85 -3.78
C SER A 167 -0.73 26.45 -3.60
N TYR A 168 -1.56 25.42 -3.57
CA TYR A 168 -1.14 24.01 -3.48
C TYR A 168 -0.41 23.50 -4.73
N ALA A 169 -0.61 24.13 -5.89
CA ALA A 169 0.03 23.69 -7.13
C ALA A 169 1.58 23.70 -7.04
N LYS A 170 2.16 24.58 -6.24
CA LYS A 170 3.61 24.62 -6.03
C LYS A 170 4.10 23.47 -5.16
N GLU A 171 3.34 23.15 -4.12
CA GLU A 171 3.65 22.11 -3.16
C GLU A 171 3.57 20.71 -3.82
N TYR A 172 2.53 20.48 -4.60
CA TYR A 172 2.26 19.20 -5.28
C TYR A 172 2.73 19.14 -6.73
N LYS A 173 3.67 20.01 -7.11
CA LYS A 173 4.17 20.11 -8.49
C LYS A 173 4.63 18.76 -9.07
N GLY A 174 5.29 17.92 -8.27
CA GLY A 174 5.75 16.60 -8.71
C GLY A 174 4.59 15.71 -9.14
N ALA A 175 3.58 15.57 -8.30
CA ALA A 175 2.39 14.75 -8.60
C ALA A 175 1.60 15.29 -9.80
N LEU A 176 1.44 16.61 -9.88
CA LEU A 176 0.69 17.26 -10.98
C LEU A 176 1.37 17.11 -12.34
N ASN A 177 2.70 17.01 -12.37
CA ASN A 177 3.50 16.89 -13.59
C ASN A 177 3.74 15.44 -14.03
N MET A 178 3.27 14.44 -13.29
CA MET A 178 3.38 13.04 -13.71
C MET A 178 2.76 12.84 -15.10
N ASN A 179 3.52 12.20 -15.99
CA ASN A 179 3.05 11.84 -17.33
C ASN A 179 2.08 10.62 -17.27
N ALA A 180 1.51 10.26 -18.42
CA ALA A 180 0.53 9.17 -18.50
C ALA A 180 1.12 7.79 -18.13
N ASN A 181 2.43 7.58 -18.29
CA ASN A 181 3.08 6.33 -17.92
C ASN A 181 3.41 6.27 -16.43
N GLU A 182 3.89 7.37 -15.85
CA GLU A 182 4.12 7.50 -14.41
C GLU A 182 2.84 7.32 -13.58
N LYS A 183 1.69 7.79 -14.09
CA LYS A 183 0.37 7.61 -13.44
C LYS A 183 -0.15 6.17 -13.44
N LYS A 184 0.49 5.24 -14.17
CA LYS A 184 0.11 3.82 -14.18
C LYS A 184 0.83 2.99 -13.11
N ILE A 185 1.86 3.55 -12.50
CA ILE A 185 2.63 2.95 -11.41
C ILE A 185 1.90 3.18 -10.09
#